data_3b0fad97291fbc99d10928c96e89bf07
#
_entry.id   3b0fad97291fbc99d10928c96e89bf07
#
_cell.length_a   1.000
_cell.length_b   1.000
_cell.length_c   1.000
_cell.angle_alpha   90.00
_cell.angle_beta   90.00
_cell.angle_gamma   90.00
#
_symmetry.space_group_name_H-M   'P 1'
#
loop_
_entity.id
_entity.type
_entity.pdbx_description
1 polymer ?
#
loop_
_entity_poly.entity_id
_entity_poly.type
_entity_poly.pdbx_seq_one_letter_code
_entity_poly.pdbx_strand_id
1 'polypeptide(L)'
;EERPWGKYFILDENEKFKIKRIEVEIGQRLSYQFHKYRHETWIIVQGQSVVTIEGEDILCSEGDTIQIKKGSKHRIKNTGKNKLVFIEVQRGTYFGEDDIVRIEDDYKRQ
;
A
#
# COMPACT_ATOMS: atom_id res chain seq x y z
N GLU A 1 -2.46 13.29 -2.47
CA GLU A 1 -1.14 13.55 -3.06
C GLU A 1 -0.90 12.64 -4.26
N GLU A 2 -0.43 13.21 -5.35
CA GLU A 2 -0.20 12.47 -6.59
C GLU A 2 1.06 11.62 -6.51
N ARG A 3 0.99 10.44 -7.13
CA ARG A 3 2.11 9.50 -7.26
C ARG A 3 2.09 8.90 -8.67
N PRO A 4 3.20 8.34 -9.16
CA PRO A 4 3.24 7.77 -10.52
C PRO A 4 2.18 6.70 -10.78
N TRP A 5 1.79 5.94 -9.75
CA TRP A 5 0.84 4.84 -9.85
C TRP A 5 -0.61 5.26 -9.56
N GLY A 6 -0.84 6.49 -9.12
CA GLY A 6 -2.16 6.97 -8.73
C GLY A 6 -2.07 8.09 -7.72
N LYS A 7 -2.78 7.98 -6.61
CA LYS A 7 -2.75 9.02 -5.58
C LYS A 7 -3.19 8.47 -4.23
N TYR A 8 -2.91 9.24 -3.18
CA TYR A 8 -3.41 8.91 -1.85
C TYR A 8 -3.91 10.16 -1.14
N PHE A 9 -4.75 9.94 -0.16
CA PHE A 9 -5.34 10.98 0.67
C PHE A 9 -5.12 10.60 2.13
N ILE A 10 -4.61 11.53 2.93
CA ILE A 10 -4.49 11.33 4.37
C ILE A 10 -5.85 11.63 4.97
N LEU A 11 -6.48 10.63 5.58
CA LEU A 11 -7.82 10.76 6.16
C LEU A 11 -7.77 11.15 7.62
N ASP A 12 -6.77 10.67 8.35
CA ASP A 12 -6.58 10.97 9.77
C ASP A 12 -5.14 10.65 10.15
N GLU A 13 -4.62 11.37 11.12
CA GLU A 13 -3.24 11.18 11.55
C GLU A 13 -3.05 11.69 12.97
N ASN A 14 -2.43 10.87 13.82
CA ASN A 14 -2.00 11.29 15.16
C ASN A 14 -0.73 10.52 15.53
N GLU A 15 -0.31 10.59 16.78
CA GLU A 15 0.94 9.96 17.23
C GLU A 15 0.87 8.44 17.25
N LYS A 16 -0.33 7.84 17.21
CA LYS A 16 -0.52 6.38 17.33
C LYS A 16 -0.85 5.71 16.02
N PHE A 17 -1.46 6.42 15.08
CA PHE A 17 -1.84 5.84 13.80
C PHE A 17 -1.96 6.90 12.71
N LYS A 18 -1.95 6.42 11.46
CA LYS A 18 -2.19 7.23 10.28
C LYS A 18 -3.07 6.43 9.34
N ILE A 19 -4.11 7.07 8.79
CA ILE A 19 -5.06 6.42 7.90
C ILE A 19 -5.01 7.09 6.55
N LYS A 20 -4.90 6.28 5.49
CA LYS A 20 -4.88 6.76 4.10
C LYS A 20 -5.94 6.06 3.27
N ARG A 21 -6.52 6.78 2.30
CA ARG A 21 -7.20 6.17 1.17
C ARG A 21 -6.21 6.18 0.01
N ILE A 22 -5.98 5.03 -0.60
CA ILE A 22 -5.02 4.87 -1.70
C ILE A 22 -5.78 4.43 -2.94
N GLU A 23 -5.51 5.10 -4.06
CA GLU A 23 -6.14 4.81 -5.36
C GLU A 23 -5.04 4.48 -6.35
N VAL A 24 -5.16 3.32 -6.99
CA VAL A 24 -4.16 2.82 -7.94
C VAL A 24 -4.80 2.72 -9.32
N GLU A 25 -4.21 3.36 -10.32
CA GLU A 25 -4.73 3.34 -11.67
C GLU A 25 -4.62 1.95 -12.29
N ILE A 26 -5.44 1.71 -13.31
CA ILE A 26 -5.49 0.42 -14.01
C ILE A 26 -4.08 0.05 -14.51
N GLY A 27 -3.67 -1.18 -14.23
CA GLY A 27 -2.38 -1.70 -14.69
C GLY A 27 -1.17 -1.23 -13.91
N GLN A 28 -1.35 -0.30 -12.97
CA GLN A 28 -0.24 0.23 -12.18
C GLN A 28 -0.01 -0.57 -10.91
N ARG A 29 1.18 -0.43 -10.33
CA ARG A 29 1.52 -1.07 -9.07
C ARG A 29 2.45 -0.18 -8.26
N LEU A 30 2.41 -0.33 -6.96
CA LEU A 30 3.35 0.35 -6.07
C LEU A 30 4.71 -0.34 -6.14
N SER A 31 5.74 0.32 -5.61
CA SER A 31 7.06 -0.30 -5.51
C SER A 31 7.01 -1.51 -4.58
N TYR A 32 7.93 -2.46 -4.79
CA TYR A 32 8.17 -3.53 -3.83
C TYR A 32 9.04 -2.94 -2.73
N GLN A 33 8.52 -2.91 -1.50
CA GLN A 33 9.06 -2.04 -0.45
C GLN A 33 8.84 -2.62 0.93
N PHE A 34 9.53 -2.06 1.93
CA PHE A 34 9.21 -2.34 3.33
C PHE A 34 9.38 -1.08 4.17
N HIS A 35 8.83 -1.11 5.38
CA HIS A 35 8.88 -0.01 6.35
C HIS A 35 9.49 -0.53 7.67
N LYS A 36 10.31 0.30 8.31
CA LYS A 36 11.05 -0.10 9.51
C LYS A 36 10.30 0.18 10.81
N TYR A 37 9.37 1.13 10.79
CA TYR A 37 8.81 1.66 12.03
C TYR A 37 7.30 1.52 12.14
N ARG A 38 6.64 0.87 11.18
CA ARG A 38 5.18 0.74 11.18
C ARG A 38 4.71 -0.59 10.64
N HIS A 39 3.54 -1.02 11.16
CA HIS A 39 2.74 -2.10 10.59
C HIS A 39 1.63 -1.46 9.77
N GLU A 40 1.06 -2.20 8.83
CA GLU A 40 -0.06 -1.72 8.03
C GLU A 40 -1.16 -2.75 7.99
N THR A 41 -2.40 -2.26 7.97
CA THR A 41 -3.59 -3.07 7.71
C THR A 41 -4.28 -2.43 6.53
N TRP A 42 -4.57 -3.22 5.50
CA TRP A 42 -5.26 -2.76 4.31
C TRP A 42 -6.62 -3.41 4.20
N ILE A 43 -7.62 -2.64 3.74
CA ILE A 43 -8.96 -3.12 3.43
C ILE A 43 -9.24 -2.72 2.00
N ILE A 44 -9.46 -3.72 1.12
CA ILE A 44 -9.82 -3.43 -0.28
C ILE A 44 -11.28 -3.00 -0.31
N VAL A 45 -11.55 -1.80 -0.79
CA VAL A 45 -12.91 -1.28 -0.86
C VAL A 45 -13.45 -1.24 -2.28
N GLN A 46 -12.59 -1.29 -3.30
CA GLN A 46 -13.01 -1.31 -4.69
C GLN A 46 -11.92 -1.95 -5.55
N GLY A 47 -12.33 -2.86 -6.44
CA GLY A 47 -11.46 -3.40 -7.45
C GLY A 47 -10.80 -4.72 -7.06
N GLN A 48 -9.89 -5.16 -7.93
CA GLN A 48 -9.17 -6.42 -7.78
C GLN A 48 -7.67 -6.15 -7.82
N SER A 49 -6.93 -6.96 -7.08
CA SER A 49 -5.50 -6.75 -6.94
C SER A 49 -4.75 -8.05 -6.72
N VAL A 50 -3.45 -7.99 -6.94
CA VAL A 50 -2.51 -8.98 -6.45
C VAL A 50 -1.63 -8.27 -5.42
N VAL A 51 -1.61 -8.81 -4.20
CA VAL A 51 -0.73 -8.32 -3.14
C VAL A 51 0.41 -9.31 -3.01
N THR A 52 1.64 -8.82 -3.08
CA THR A 52 2.84 -9.63 -2.90
C THR A 52 3.40 -9.34 -1.51
N ILE A 53 3.56 -10.39 -0.69
CA ILE A 53 4.15 -10.26 0.64
C ILE A 53 5.25 -11.32 0.76
N GLU A 54 6.48 -10.87 1.01
CA GLU A 54 7.65 -11.75 1.15
C GLU A 54 7.73 -12.75 -0.01
N GLY A 55 7.53 -12.25 -1.23
CA GLY A 55 7.64 -13.05 -2.45
C GLY A 55 6.42 -13.87 -2.81
N GLU A 56 5.38 -13.88 -1.99
CA GLU A 56 4.17 -14.65 -2.26
C GLU A 56 3.04 -13.76 -2.75
N ASP A 57 2.39 -14.17 -3.85
CA ASP A 57 1.29 -13.42 -4.45
C ASP A 57 -0.05 -13.92 -3.93
N ILE A 58 -0.90 -12.97 -3.53
CA ILE A 58 -2.22 -13.24 -2.99
C ILE A 58 -3.23 -12.43 -3.79
N LEU A 59 -4.26 -13.10 -4.31
CA LEU A 59 -5.37 -12.41 -4.99
C LEU A 59 -6.27 -11.78 -3.92
N CYS A 60 -6.51 -10.48 -4.05
CA CYS A 60 -7.34 -9.74 -3.09
C CYS A 60 -8.37 -8.90 -3.82
N SER A 61 -9.60 -8.91 -3.33
CA SER A 61 -10.72 -8.18 -3.91
C SER A 61 -11.53 -7.49 -2.81
N GLU A 62 -12.64 -6.87 -3.20
CA GLU A 62 -13.47 -6.10 -2.27
C GLU A 62 -13.79 -6.88 -1.00
N GLY A 63 -13.57 -6.24 0.14
CA GLY A 63 -13.83 -6.82 1.44
C GLY A 63 -12.65 -7.55 2.05
N ASP A 64 -11.60 -7.85 1.27
CA ASP A 64 -10.42 -8.53 1.81
C ASP A 64 -9.59 -7.60 2.66
N THR A 65 -9.04 -8.17 3.73
CA THR A 65 -8.19 -7.46 4.69
C THR A 65 -6.80 -8.08 4.67
N ILE A 66 -5.78 -7.25 4.56
CA ILE A 66 -4.39 -7.70 4.49
C ILE A 66 -3.61 -7.10 5.66
N GLN A 67 -2.84 -7.93 6.37
CA GLN A 67 -1.96 -7.50 7.45
C GLN A 67 -0.53 -7.51 6.93
N ILE A 68 0.16 -6.37 7.07
CA ILE A 68 1.55 -6.24 6.66
C ILE A 68 2.37 -5.87 7.89
N LYS A 69 3.21 -6.78 8.33
CA LYS A 69 4.05 -6.55 9.50
C LYS A 69 5.22 -5.64 9.17
N LYS A 70 5.62 -4.87 10.14
CA LYS A 70 6.83 -4.05 10.08
C LYS A 70 8.00 -4.90 9.57
N GLY A 71 8.72 -4.39 8.58
CA GLY A 71 9.85 -5.08 7.97
C GLY A 71 9.48 -6.05 6.84
N SER A 72 8.21 -6.38 6.65
CA SER A 72 7.81 -7.29 5.57
C SER A 72 7.84 -6.59 4.22
N LYS A 73 8.45 -7.23 3.24
CA LYS A 73 8.50 -6.74 1.86
C LYS A 73 7.15 -6.95 1.22
N HIS A 74 6.63 -5.92 0.57
CA HIS A 74 5.28 -5.98 0.02
C HIS A 74 5.07 -5.03 -1.15
N ARG A 75 4.07 -5.35 -1.97
CA ARG A 75 3.57 -4.44 -3.01
C ARG A 75 2.13 -4.82 -3.34
N ILE A 76 1.41 -3.91 -3.96
CA ILE A 76 0.08 -4.17 -4.50
C ILE A 76 0.03 -3.72 -5.96
N LYS A 77 -0.65 -4.52 -6.79
CA LYS A 77 -0.86 -4.24 -8.20
C LYS A 77 -2.35 -4.24 -8.50
N ASN A 78 -2.80 -3.25 -9.26
CA ASN A 78 -4.17 -3.24 -9.77
C ASN A 78 -4.25 -4.18 -10.97
N THR A 79 -4.98 -5.28 -10.81
CA THR A 79 -5.17 -6.29 -11.86
C THR A 79 -6.59 -6.28 -12.42
N GLY A 80 -7.43 -5.35 -11.96
CA GLY A 80 -8.82 -5.24 -12.38
C GLY A 80 -9.00 -4.30 -13.56
N LYS A 81 -10.27 -4.03 -13.86
CA LYS A 81 -10.68 -3.19 -14.99
C LYS A 81 -11.06 -1.78 -14.55
N ASN A 82 -11.01 -1.50 -13.27
CA ASN A 82 -11.36 -0.22 -12.68
C ASN A 82 -10.25 0.22 -11.74
N LYS A 83 -10.35 1.46 -11.28
CA LYS A 83 -9.44 1.98 -10.27
C LYS A 83 -9.50 1.11 -9.02
N LEU A 84 -8.35 0.76 -8.47
CA LEU A 84 -8.25 0.03 -7.21
C LEU A 84 -8.25 1.05 -6.07
N VAL A 85 -9.10 0.83 -5.07
CA VAL A 85 -9.15 1.70 -3.88
C VAL A 85 -9.04 0.84 -2.64
N PHE A 86 -8.11 1.20 -1.74
CA PHE A 86 -8.02 0.53 -0.46
C PHE A 86 -7.73 1.54 0.65
N ILE A 87 -8.14 1.18 1.85
CA ILE A 87 -7.91 1.98 3.06
C ILE A 87 -6.73 1.34 3.79
N GLU A 88 -5.76 2.15 4.14
CA GLU A 88 -4.54 1.72 4.82
C GLU A 88 -4.49 2.34 6.21
N VAL A 89 -4.37 1.49 7.23
CA VAL A 89 -4.17 1.94 8.61
C VAL A 89 -2.73 1.61 9.00
N GLN A 90 -1.96 2.63 9.30
CA GLN A 90 -0.57 2.50 9.74
C GLN A 90 -0.54 2.58 11.27
N ARG A 91 0.17 1.66 11.91
CA ARG A 91 0.35 1.62 13.37
C ARG A 91 1.83 1.45 13.68
N GLY A 92 2.36 2.24 14.59
CA GLY A 92 3.78 2.12 14.92
C GLY A 92 4.28 3.34 15.68
N THR A 93 5.58 3.60 15.53
CA THR A 93 6.25 4.68 16.26
C THR A 93 6.61 5.87 15.38
N TYR A 94 6.48 5.73 14.06
CA TYR A 94 6.84 6.78 13.13
C TYR A 94 6.07 6.60 11.83
N PHE A 95 5.47 7.68 11.30
CA PHE A 95 4.61 7.62 10.10
C PHE A 95 5.09 8.54 8.97
N GLY A 96 6.34 8.99 9.02
CA GLY A 96 6.88 9.82 7.95
C GLY A 96 6.97 9.06 6.64
N GLU A 97 6.78 9.75 5.52
CA GLU A 97 6.84 9.15 4.19
C GLU A 97 8.24 8.68 3.81
N ASP A 98 9.25 9.11 4.55
CA ASP A 98 10.64 8.67 4.35
C ASP A 98 10.94 7.32 5.00
N ASP A 99 10.00 6.72 5.76
CA ASP A 99 10.15 5.36 6.27
C ASP A 99 9.76 4.38 5.17
N ILE A 100 10.61 4.29 4.15
CA ILE A 100 10.40 3.40 3.01
C ILE A 100 11.74 2.97 2.44
N VAL A 101 11.89 1.67 2.19
CA VAL A 101 13.01 1.12 1.42
C VAL A 101 12.41 0.46 0.19
N ARG A 102 12.69 1.03 -0.97
CA ARG A 102 12.19 0.49 -2.24
C ARG A 102 13.18 -0.51 -2.80
N ILE A 103 12.71 -1.74 -3.03
CA ILE A 103 13.54 -2.82 -3.58
C ILE A 103 13.40 -2.86 -5.09
N GLU A 104 12.15 -2.74 -5.59
CA GLU A 104 11.84 -2.62 -7.02
C GLU A 104 10.83 -1.51 -7.19
N ASP A 105 11.07 -0.64 -8.15
CA ASP A 105 10.16 0.46 -8.43
C ASP A 105 10.12 0.68 -9.95
N ASP A 106 8.94 0.47 -10.55
CA ASP A 106 8.73 0.67 -11.99
C ASP A 106 9.02 2.09 -12.42
N TYR A 107 9.00 3.03 -11.49
CA TYR A 107 9.18 4.47 -11.76
C TYR A 107 10.56 4.98 -11.37
N LYS A 108 11.43 4.10 -10.89
CA LYS A 108 12.86 4.37 -10.60
C LYS A 108 13.08 5.55 -9.64
N ARG A 109 12.31 5.59 -8.55
CA ARG A 109 12.34 6.67 -7.57
C ARG A 109 13.31 6.45 -6.40
N GLN A 110 14.19 5.56 -6.47
CA GLN A 110 15.04 5.20 -5.31
C GLN A 110 15.96 6.30 -4.84
#